data_cbd8eaa5bdfe292f4c7a1eccc318e5fc
#
_entry.id   cbd8eaa5bdfe292f4c7a1eccc318e5fc
#
_cell.length_a   1.000
_cell.length_b   1.000
_cell.length_c   1.000
_cell.angle_alpha   90.00
_cell.angle_beta   90.00
_cell.angle_gamma   90.00
#
_symmetry.space_group_name_H-M   'P 1'
#
loop_
_entity.id
_entity.type
_entity.pdbx_description
1 polymer ?
#
loop_
_entity_poly.entity_id
_entity_poly.type
_entity_poly.pdbx_seq_one_letter_code
_entity_poly.pdbx_strand_id
1 'polypeptide(L)'
;MITNDFVPGSPCWLDLGTPDVRGSAAFYSAVFGWDYESMGEDMEGGVFRKDGKIVAGLGKLTEEGARSAWMIYYCVSDADATTETVRSGGGTVRVAPMDLDDWGRMAQYNDPSGGQFAVWQPGTNQGVELVDQPGSLSWTELYTSDAPAAKVFYGGVFGWQFGDMELPGGGGTYSLITPAGLPEERMHGGLMEVREQDLAVANGRPYWHPVFAVADCDAAVAAVTGNGGRVQMGPEDAEGVGRLAVCVDPSNADFVVLTPAQG
;
A
#
# COMPACT_ATOMS: atom_id res chain seq x y z
N MET A 1 -4.83 -5.88 -12.89
CA MET A 1 -5.68 -5.46 -11.75
C MET A 1 -5.48 -6.41 -10.59
N ILE A 2 -5.56 -5.91 -9.36
CA ILE A 2 -5.52 -6.71 -8.14
C ILE A 2 -6.77 -7.61 -8.10
N THR A 3 -6.62 -8.86 -7.69
CA THR A 3 -7.72 -9.81 -7.53
C THR A 3 -7.58 -10.53 -6.20
N ASN A 4 -8.66 -11.12 -5.68
CA ASN A 4 -8.63 -11.93 -4.45
C ASN A 4 -7.97 -13.31 -4.64
N ASP A 5 -7.54 -13.66 -5.85
CA ASP A 5 -6.67 -14.79 -6.14
C ASP A 5 -5.21 -14.34 -5.93
N PHE A 6 -4.80 -14.28 -4.66
CA PHE A 6 -3.47 -13.82 -4.29
C PHE A 6 -2.41 -14.86 -4.65
N VAL A 7 -1.51 -14.46 -5.53
CA VAL A 7 -0.34 -15.26 -5.92
C VAL A 7 0.92 -14.69 -5.27
N PRO A 8 2.02 -15.45 -5.16
CA PRO A 8 3.28 -14.90 -4.67
C PRO A 8 3.68 -13.63 -5.42
N GLY A 9 4.02 -12.58 -4.66
CA GLY A 9 4.35 -11.26 -5.17
C GLY A 9 3.17 -10.32 -5.40
N SER A 10 1.91 -10.76 -5.25
CA SER A 10 0.76 -9.83 -5.30
C SER A 10 0.50 -9.18 -3.94
N PRO A 11 0.02 -7.93 -3.87
CA PRO A 11 -0.42 -7.33 -2.62
C PRO A 11 -1.68 -8.07 -2.12
N CYS A 12 -1.64 -8.53 -0.88
CA CYS A 12 -2.73 -9.33 -0.29
C CYS A 12 -3.28 -8.75 1.00
N TRP A 13 -2.54 -7.88 1.68
CA TRP A 13 -2.96 -7.23 2.90
C TRP A 13 -2.37 -5.83 3.00
N LEU A 14 -3.02 -4.97 3.74
CA LEU A 14 -2.47 -3.68 4.12
C LEU A 14 -2.97 -3.32 5.52
N ASP A 15 -2.15 -2.63 6.29
CA ASP A 15 -2.57 -2.06 7.57
C ASP A 15 -2.05 -0.64 7.77
N LEU A 16 -2.81 0.14 8.51
CA LEU A 16 -2.42 1.47 8.95
C LEU A 16 -1.83 1.40 10.34
N GLY A 17 -0.55 1.76 10.45
CA GLY A 17 0.04 2.08 11.74
C GLY A 17 -0.24 3.54 12.11
N THR A 18 -0.84 3.80 13.27
CA THR A 18 -1.22 5.16 13.68
C THR A 18 -1.02 5.38 15.17
N PRO A 19 -0.67 6.60 15.64
CA PRO A 19 -0.67 6.91 17.06
C PRO A 19 -2.09 7.12 17.63
N ASP A 20 -3.08 7.40 16.75
CA ASP A 20 -4.47 7.65 17.12
C ASP A 20 -5.43 6.71 16.37
N VAL A 21 -5.62 5.51 16.92
CA VAL A 21 -6.48 4.47 16.33
C VAL A 21 -7.92 4.96 16.18
N ARG A 22 -8.45 5.68 17.18
CA ARG A 22 -9.86 6.16 17.14
C ARG A 22 -10.06 7.25 16.11
N GLY A 23 -9.15 8.23 16.06
CA GLY A 23 -9.20 9.31 15.08
C GLY A 23 -9.04 8.79 13.66
N SER A 24 -8.10 7.87 13.43
CA SER A 24 -7.93 7.22 12.13
C SER A 24 -9.14 6.38 11.74
N ALA A 25 -9.72 5.61 12.66
CA ALA A 25 -10.94 4.85 12.39
C ALA A 25 -12.08 5.77 11.94
N ALA A 26 -12.33 6.86 12.68
CA ALA A 26 -13.37 7.85 12.33
C ALA A 26 -13.10 8.51 10.96
N PHE A 27 -11.83 8.85 10.66
CA PHE A 27 -11.43 9.46 9.40
C PHE A 27 -11.71 8.54 8.21
N TYR A 28 -11.20 7.31 8.23
CA TYR A 28 -11.37 6.37 7.11
C TYR A 28 -12.84 5.90 6.97
N SER A 29 -13.58 5.81 8.07
CA SER A 29 -15.03 5.60 8.01
C SER A 29 -15.75 6.73 7.27
N ALA A 30 -15.37 7.97 7.52
CA ALA A 30 -15.96 9.13 6.83
C ALA A 30 -15.57 9.22 5.35
N VAL A 31 -14.33 8.84 4.99
CA VAL A 31 -13.82 8.93 3.62
C VAL A 31 -14.33 7.79 2.74
N PHE A 32 -14.27 6.55 3.23
CA PHE A 32 -14.58 5.35 2.42
C PHE A 32 -15.86 4.63 2.82
N GLY A 33 -16.51 5.07 3.90
CA GLY A 33 -17.68 4.38 4.45
C GLY A 33 -17.31 3.01 5.04
N TRP A 34 -16.11 2.91 5.63
CA TRP A 34 -15.67 1.68 6.29
C TRP A 34 -16.20 1.59 7.72
N ASP A 35 -16.52 0.37 8.14
CA ASP A 35 -16.81 0.03 9.52
C ASP A 35 -15.53 -0.45 10.20
N TYR A 36 -15.21 0.08 11.39
CA TYR A 36 -14.08 -0.39 12.19
C TYR A 36 -14.54 -1.43 13.20
N GLU A 37 -13.91 -2.60 13.20
CA GLU A 37 -14.11 -3.69 14.15
C GLU A 37 -12.83 -3.87 14.98
N SER A 38 -12.91 -3.58 16.28
CA SER A 38 -11.79 -3.77 17.20
C SER A 38 -11.54 -5.27 17.45
N MET A 39 -10.28 -5.68 17.43
CA MET A 39 -9.85 -7.05 17.73
C MET A 39 -9.28 -7.21 19.15
N GLY A 40 -9.51 -6.27 20.05
CA GLY A 40 -9.05 -6.33 21.44
C GLY A 40 -9.85 -5.42 22.38
N GLU A 41 -9.79 -5.72 23.67
CA GLU A 41 -10.51 -4.94 24.70
C GLU A 41 -10.00 -3.49 24.79
N ASP A 42 -8.72 -3.26 24.52
CA ASP A 42 -8.06 -1.96 24.63
C ASP A 42 -8.13 -1.10 23.36
N MET A 43 -8.80 -1.56 22.30
CA MET A 43 -8.88 -0.88 20.99
C MET A 43 -7.52 -0.45 20.39
N GLU A 44 -6.47 -1.20 20.66
CA GLU A 44 -5.12 -0.91 20.12
C GLU A 44 -4.94 -1.41 18.68
N GLY A 45 -5.92 -2.15 18.14
CA GLY A 45 -5.92 -2.64 16.77
C GLY A 45 -7.25 -3.27 16.37
N GLY A 46 -7.42 -3.49 15.07
CA GLY A 46 -8.61 -4.08 14.50
C GLY A 46 -8.57 -4.13 12.99
N VAL A 47 -9.71 -4.32 12.38
CA VAL A 47 -9.87 -4.36 10.93
C VAL A 47 -10.90 -3.36 10.46
N PHE A 48 -10.72 -2.87 9.27
CA PHE A 48 -11.74 -2.15 8.52
C PHE A 48 -12.52 -3.10 7.64
N ARG A 49 -13.84 -2.90 7.60
CA ARG A 49 -14.73 -3.62 6.72
C ARG A 49 -15.49 -2.67 5.80
N LYS A 50 -15.69 -3.10 4.57
CA LYS A 50 -16.61 -2.49 3.60
C LYS A 50 -17.66 -3.52 3.23
N ASP A 51 -18.93 -3.23 3.47
CA ASP A 51 -20.05 -4.15 3.21
C ASP A 51 -19.82 -5.54 3.85
N GLY A 52 -19.29 -5.55 5.08
CA GLY A 52 -18.98 -6.75 5.86
C GLY A 52 -17.68 -7.47 5.47
N LYS A 53 -16.98 -7.05 4.41
CA LYS A 53 -15.73 -7.65 3.92
C LYS A 53 -14.52 -6.90 4.45
N ILE A 54 -13.48 -7.60 4.88
CA ILE A 54 -12.22 -7.00 5.34
C ILE A 54 -11.53 -6.31 4.16
N VAL A 55 -11.15 -5.04 4.37
CA VAL A 55 -10.44 -4.22 3.38
C VAL A 55 -9.07 -3.75 3.84
N ALA A 56 -8.82 -3.69 5.15
CA ALA A 56 -7.53 -3.29 5.72
C ALA A 56 -7.46 -3.62 7.22
N GLY A 57 -6.25 -3.61 7.76
CA GLY A 57 -5.97 -3.58 9.20
C GLY A 57 -5.74 -2.16 9.71
N LEU A 58 -5.85 -1.99 11.03
CA LEU A 58 -5.52 -0.75 11.75
C LEU A 58 -4.87 -1.12 13.07
N GLY A 59 -3.70 -0.59 13.36
CA GLY A 59 -2.97 -0.86 14.59
C GLY A 59 -2.31 0.38 15.18
N LYS A 60 -2.14 0.37 16.50
CA LYS A 60 -1.41 1.41 17.20
C LYS A 60 0.09 1.27 16.97
N LEU A 61 0.71 2.37 16.60
CA LEU A 61 2.17 2.44 16.57
C LEU A 61 2.73 2.35 17.98
N THR A 62 3.63 1.40 18.18
CA THR A 62 4.33 1.18 19.46
C THR A 62 5.77 1.68 19.43
N GLU A 63 6.34 1.89 18.25
CA GLU A 63 7.70 2.41 18.07
C GLU A 63 7.71 3.93 18.27
N GLU A 64 8.52 4.41 19.22
CA GLU A 64 8.63 5.84 19.53
C GLU A 64 9.18 6.61 18.32
N GLY A 65 8.49 7.67 17.93
CA GLY A 65 8.85 8.51 16.78
C GLY A 65 8.51 7.90 15.42
N ALA A 66 7.84 6.74 15.37
CA ALA A 66 7.36 6.18 14.13
C ALA A 66 6.29 7.09 13.49
N ARG A 67 6.37 7.23 12.17
CA ARG A 67 5.39 7.98 11.37
C ARG A 67 4.17 7.09 11.11
N SER A 68 2.97 7.67 11.18
CA SER A 68 1.77 7.00 10.67
C SER A 68 1.96 6.71 9.18
N ALA A 69 1.72 5.47 8.79
CA ALA A 69 1.86 5.03 7.41
C ALA A 69 1.05 3.77 7.13
N TRP A 70 0.66 3.60 5.88
CA TRP A 70 0.17 2.34 5.36
C TRP A 70 1.34 1.38 5.10
N MET A 71 1.24 0.16 5.62
CA MET A 71 2.13 -0.94 5.32
C MET A 71 1.44 -1.89 4.34
N ILE A 72 2.07 -2.15 3.21
CA ILE A 72 1.55 -3.08 2.20
C ILE A 72 2.26 -4.41 2.39
N TYR A 73 1.48 -5.49 2.43
CA TYR A 73 1.95 -6.85 2.54
C TYR A 73 1.79 -7.58 1.22
N TYR A 74 2.88 -8.14 0.75
CA TYR A 74 2.89 -8.95 -0.46
C TYR A 74 2.84 -10.43 -0.10
N CYS A 75 1.98 -11.18 -0.79
CA CYS A 75 1.82 -12.61 -0.59
C CYS A 75 3.12 -13.35 -0.89
N VAL A 76 3.49 -14.30 -0.04
CA VAL A 76 4.63 -15.20 -0.25
C VAL A 76 4.28 -16.62 0.16
N SER A 77 4.95 -17.59 -0.43
CA SER A 77 4.77 -19.01 -0.05
C SER A 77 5.60 -19.40 1.19
N ASP A 78 6.66 -18.65 1.50
CA ASP A 78 7.59 -18.92 2.61
C ASP A 78 8.23 -17.60 3.07
N ALA A 79 7.83 -17.14 4.25
CA ALA A 79 8.31 -15.87 4.82
C ALA A 79 9.77 -15.96 5.29
N ASP A 80 10.24 -17.15 5.73
CA ASP A 80 11.63 -17.34 6.16
C ASP A 80 12.57 -17.34 4.97
N ALA A 81 12.24 -18.05 3.88
CA ALA A 81 13.00 -18.03 2.64
C ALA A 81 13.03 -16.64 2.00
N THR A 82 11.90 -15.92 2.04
CA THR A 82 11.83 -14.53 1.57
C THR A 82 12.73 -13.61 2.40
N THR A 83 12.81 -13.82 3.72
CA THR A 83 13.71 -13.06 4.61
C THR A 83 15.18 -13.22 4.20
N GLU A 84 15.60 -14.42 3.85
CA GLU A 84 16.99 -14.64 3.37
C GLU A 84 17.22 -13.99 2.01
N THR A 85 16.23 -13.99 1.14
CA THR A 85 16.31 -13.29 -0.16
C THR A 85 16.43 -11.77 0.03
N VAL A 86 15.63 -11.19 0.92
CA VAL A 86 15.70 -9.76 1.29
C VAL A 86 17.08 -9.39 1.81
N ARG A 87 17.64 -10.18 2.74
CA ARG A 87 18.99 -9.95 3.29
C ARG A 87 20.06 -10.04 2.20
N SER A 88 19.97 -11.04 1.35
CA SER A 88 20.92 -11.25 0.24
C SER A 88 20.86 -10.13 -0.79
N GLY A 89 19.70 -9.52 -0.98
CA GLY A 89 19.47 -8.34 -1.84
C GLY A 89 19.89 -7.02 -1.20
N GLY A 90 20.40 -7.01 0.04
CA GLY A 90 20.82 -5.81 0.75
C GLY A 90 19.72 -5.12 1.55
N GLY A 91 18.53 -5.68 1.62
CA GLY A 91 17.46 -5.20 2.50
C GLY A 91 17.71 -5.54 3.97
N THR A 92 16.96 -4.91 4.87
CA THR A 92 17.07 -5.12 6.33
C THR A 92 15.76 -5.60 6.91
N VAL A 93 15.85 -6.46 7.94
CA VAL A 93 14.68 -6.99 8.66
C VAL A 93 14.30 -6.01 9.77
N ARG A 94 13.07 -5.52 9.75
CA ARG A 94 12.46 -4.71 10.82
C ARG A 94 11.74 -5.58 11.83
N VAL A 95 10.90 -6.51 11.33
CA VAL A 95 10.22 -7.53 12.13
C VAL A 95 10.57 -8.88 11.52
N ALA A 96 11.18 -9.74 12.32
CA ALA A 96 11.50 -11.10 11.89
C ALA A 96 10.22 -11.90 11.63
N PRO A 97 10.28 -12.96 10.78
CA PRO A 97 9.12 -13.81 10.55
C PRO A 97 8.48 -14.29 11.86
N MET A 98 7.19 -14.00 12.00
CA MET A 98 6.42 -14.38 13.19
C MET A 98 5.01 -14.84 12.79
N ASP A 99 4.50 -15.82 13.55
CA ASP A 99 3.15 -16.31 13.37
C ASP A 99 2.14 -15.37 14.05
N LEU A 100 1.03 -15.11 13.39
CA LEU A 100 -0.13 -14.44 13.95
C LEU A 100 -1.23 -15.49 14.14
N ASP A 101 -1.15 -16.24 15.21
CA ASP A 101 -1.98 -17.41 15.51
C ASP A 101 -2.04 -18.37 14.29
N ASP A 102 -3.25 -18.75 13.88
CA ASP A 102 -3.49 -19.56 12.69
C ASP A 102 -3.78 -18.72 11.43
N TRP A 103 -3.79 -17.40 11.56
CA TRP A 103 -4.06 -16.48 10.44
C TRP A 103 -3.00 -16.57 9.35
N GLY A 104 -1.74 -16.61 9.76
CA GLY A 104 -0.61 -16.68 8.85
C GLY A 104 0.70 -16.25 9.50
N ARG A 105 1.71 -16.06 8.67
CA ARG A 105 3.06 -15.65 9.08
C ARG A 105 3.46 -14.38 8.36
N MET A 106 3.94 -13.38 9.11
CA MET A 106 4.29 -12.09 8.58
C MET A 106 5.76 -11.75 8.86
N ALA A 107 6.33 -10.86 8.06
CA ALA A 107 7.60 -10.20 8.35
C ALA A 107 7.61 -8.80 7.75
N GLN A 108 8.42 -7.88 8.31
CA GLN A 108 8.56 -6.51 7.80
C GLN A 108 10.02 -6.18 7.53
N TYR A 109 10.24 -5.39 6.48
CA TYR A 109 11.56 -5.09 5.96
C TYR A 109 11.70 -3.62 5.57
N ASN A 110 12.97 -3.21 5.39
CA ASN A 110 13.30 -2.10 4.52
C ASN A 110 14.01 -2.64 3.28
N ASP A 111 13.75 -2.06 2.13
CA ASP A 111 14.59 -2.23 0.95
C ASP A 111 15.98 -1.56 1.16
N PRO A 112 16.95 -1.74 0.25
CA PRO A 112 18.28 -1.13 0.41
C PRO A 112 18.29 0.39 0.52
N SER A 113 17.26 1.08 0.02
CA SER A 113 17.11 2.54 0.06
C SER A 113 16.29 3.02 1.26
N GLY A 114 15.73 2.10 2.06
CA GLY A 114 14.95 2.36 3.26
C GLY A 114 13.43 2.39 3.07
N GLY A 115 12.94 2.00 1.89
CA GLY A 115 11.51 1.81 1.62
C GLY A 115 10.95 0.64 2.42
N GLN A 116 9.86 0.88 3.15
CA GLN A 116 9.26 -0.12 4.05
C GLN A 116 8.21 -0.95 3.31
N PHE A 117 8.26 -2.26 3.50
CA PHE A 117 7.27 -3.21 2.98
C PHE A 117 7.16 -4.43 3.89
N ALA A 118 6.13 -5.22 3.69
CA ALA A 118 5.91 -6.43 4.46
C ALA A 118 5.58 -7.62 3.54
N VAL A 119 5.66 -8.82 4.10
CA VAL A 119 5.20 -10.05 3.46
C VAL A 119 4.20 -10.77 4.34
N TRP A 120 3.32 -11.48 3.68
CA TRP A 120 2.31 -12.33 4.29
C TRP A 120 2.36 -13.72 3.69
N GLN A 121 2.61 -14.73 4.52
CA GLN A 121 2.43 -16.12 4.17
C GLN A 121 1.07 -16.55 4.73
N PRO A 122 0.08 -16.80 3.87
CA PRO A 122 -1.29 -17.09 4.32
C PRO A 122 -1.39 -18.38 5.14
N GLY A 123 -2.18 -18.31 6.22
CA GLY A 123 -2.72 -19.44 6.95
C GLY A 123 -4.22 -19.56 6.70
N THR A 124 -5.04 -19.39 7.73
CA THR A 124 -6.50 -19.32 7.60
C THR A 124 -6.96 -18.00 6.97
N ASN A 125 -6.18 -16.90 7.13
CA ASN A 125 -6.45 -15.62 6.49
C ASN A 125 -5.63 -15.49 5.19
N GLN A 126 -6.33 -15.49 4.05
CA GLN A 126 -5.71 -15.39 2.73
C GLN A 126 -5.32 -13.95 2.36
N GLY A 127 -5.91 -12.94 3.01
CA GLY A 127 -5.73 -11.53 2.71
C GLY A 127 -7.02 -10.73 2.86
N VAL A 128 -7.05 -9.52 2.29
CA VAL A 128 -8.26 -8.68 2.24
C VAL A 128 -9.35 -9.36 1.39
N GLU A 129 -10.61 -9.10 1.76
CA GLU A 129 -11.76 -9.79 1.13
C GLU A 129 -12.38 -8.99 -0.01
N LEU A 130 -12.00 -7.72 -0.16
CA LEU A 130 -12.47 -6.84 -1.23
C LEU A 130 -11.29 -6.06 -1.81
N VAL A 131 -11.14 -6.13 -3.13
CA VAL A 131 -10.15 -5.38 -3.91
C VAL A 131 -10.77 -4.89 -5.22
N ASP A 132 -10.19 -3.85 -5.80
CA ASP A 132 -10.55 -3.31 -7.11
C ASP A 132 -12.03 -2.92 -7.24
N GLN A 133 -12.61 -2.48 -6.14
CA GLN A 133 -13.97 -1.97 -6.02
C GLN A 133 -13.97 -0.63 -5.27
N PRO A 134 -14.96 0.26 -5.45
CA PRO A 134 -15.03 1.51 -4.69
C PRO A 134 -14.93 1.28 -3.18
N GLY A 135 -13.96 1.95 -2.55
CA GLY A 135 -13.63 1.80 -1.13
C GLY A 135 -12.70 0.62 -0.83
N SER A 136 -11.91 0.14 -1.79
CA SER A 136 -10.91 -0.90 -1.55
C SER A 136 -9.61 -0.64 -2.31
N LEU A 137 -8.56 -1.39 -1.98
CA LEU A 137 -7.27 -1.34 -2.65
C LEU A 137 -7.42 -1.71 -4.14
N SER A 138 -6.94 -0.85 -5.03
CA SER A 138 -6.92 -1.10 -6.48
C SER A 138 -5.52 -1.10 -7.08
N TRP A 139 -4.55 -0.46 -6.40
CA TRP A 139 -3.19 -0.35 -6.88
C TRP A 139 -2.21 -0.11 -5.73
N THR A 140 -0.92 -0.40 -5.92
CA THR A 140 0.15 -0.06 -4.99
C THR A 140 1.21 0.75 -5.71
N GLU A 141 1.77 1.77 -5.07
CA GLU A 141 2.72 2.65 -5.73
C GLU A 141 3.97 2.85 -4.88
N LEU A 142 5.15 2.67 -5.49
CA LEU A 142 6.43 2.99 -4.89
C LEU A 142 6.98 4.31 -5.46
N TYR A 143 7.22 5.27 -4.60
CA TYR A 143 8.02 6.43 -4.93
C TYR A 143 9.46 6.23 -4.44
N THR A 144 10.41 6.36 -5.34
CA THR A 144 11.83 6.15 -5.06
C THR A 144 12.69 7.14 -5.83
N SER A 145 13.87 7.45 -5.32
CA SER A 145 14.87 8.23 -6.04
C SER A 145 15.83 7.38 -6.88
N ASP A 146 15.69 6.04 -6.85
CA ASP A 146 16.53 5.11 -7.62
C ASP A 146 15.66 3.93 -8.11
N ALA A 147 14.96 4.18 -9.23
CA ALA A 147 14.10 3.17 -9.85
C ALA A 147 14.87 1.93 -10.33
N PRO A 148 16.08 2.05 -10.95
CA PRO A 148 16.86 0.89 -11.33
C PRO A 148 17.21 -0.03 -10.16
N ALA A 149 17.67 0.52 -9.03
CA ALA A 149 18.00 -0.27 -7.84
C ALA A 149 16.76 -0.95 -7.23
N ALA A 150 15.64 -0.23 -7.17
CA ALA A 150 14.37 -0.78 -6.70
C ALA A 150 13.88 -1.95 -7.57
N LYS A 151 13.94 -1.82 -8.91
CA LYS A 151 13.57 -2.91 -9.83
C LYS A 151 14.44 -4.16 -9.63
N VAL A 152 15.75 -3.99 -9.47
CA VAL A 152 16.67 -5.12 -9.21
C VAL A 152 16.31 -5.81 -7.89
N PHE A 153 16.08 -5.03 -6.82
CA PHE A 153 15.76 -5.57 -5.51
C PHE A 153 14.41 -6.30 -5.50
N TYR A 154 13.33 -5.63 -5.88
CA TYR A 154 11.99 -6.22 -5.83
C TYR A 154 11.79 -7.32 -6.89
N GLY A 155 12.46 -7.20 -8.04
CA GLY A 155 12.53 -8.28 -9.03
C GLY A 155 13.22 -9.53 -8.47
N GLY A 156 14.27 -9.36 -7.66
CA GLY A 156 14.95 -10.46 -6.96
C GLY A 156 14.12 -11.08 -5.85
N VAL A 157 13.37 -10.27 -5.07
CA VAL A 157 12.58 -10.74 -3.94
C VAL A 157 11.29 -11.43 -4.38
N PHE A 158 10.55 -10.84 -5.32
CA PHE A 158 9.21 -11.30 -5.71
C PHE A 158 9.13 -11.86 -7.12
N GLY A 159 10.22 -11.78 -7.89
CA GLY A 159 10.21 -12.16 -9.30
C GLY A 159 9.40 -11.21 -10.19
N TRP A 160 9.13 -9.98 -9.74
CA TRP A 160 8.31 -9.04 -10.48
C TRP A 160 8.88 -8.71 -11.86
N GLN A 161 7.98 -8.56 -12.82
CA GLN A 161 8.25 -8.04 -14.15
C GLN A 161 7.85 -6.56 -14.19
N PHE A 162 8.65 -5.76 -14.89
CA PHE A 162 8.44 -4.32 -15.00
C PHE A 162 8.24 -3.95 -16.48
N GLY A 163 7.14 -3.21 -16.74
CA GLY A 163 6.83 -2.61 -18.03
C GLY A 163 6.98 -1.10 -17.93
N ASP A 164 7.94 -0.52 -18.64
CA ASP A 164 8.20 0.92 -18.60
C ASP A 164 7.30 1.68 -19.56
N MET A 165 6.69 2.77 -19.10
CA MET A 165 5.94 3.73 -19.88
C MET A 165 6.43 5.15 -19.60
N GLU A 166 6.55 5.95 -20.66
CA GLU A 166 6.88 7.37 -20.53
C GLU A 166 5.65 8.17 -20.06
N LEU A 167 5.83 9.00 -19.05
CA LEU A 167 4.77 9.89 -18.59
C LEU A 167 4.62 11.10 -19.55
N PRO A 168 3.39 11.56 -19.77
CA PRO A 168 3.13 12.73 -20.62
C PRO A 168 3.91 13.96 -20.16
N GLY A 169 4.29 14.82 -21.11
CA GLY A 169 4.94 16.09 -20.81
C GLY A 169 6.39 15.99 -20.33
N GLY A 170 7.04 14.81 -20.48
CA GLY A 170 8.40 14.60 -19.98
C GLY A 170 8.45 14.37 -18.46
N GLY A 171 7.38 13.88 -17.87
CA GLY A 171 7.24 13.57 -16.44
C GLY A 171 8.09 12.41 -15.94
N GLY A 172 8.96 11.84 -16.80
CA GLY A 172 9.79 10.68 -16.46
C GLY A 172 9.16 9.35 -16.85
N THR A 173 9.67 8.28 -16.27
CA THR A 173 9.24 6.91 -16.54
C THR A 173 8.44 6.36 -15.37
N TYR A 174 7.29 5.78 -15.67
CA TYR A 174 6.50 4.98 -14.73
C TYR A 174 6.64 3.51 -15.06
N SER A 175 6.92 2.68 -14.07
CA SER A 175 7.15 1.25 -14.29
C SER A 175 6.00 0.45 -13.71
N LEU A 176 5.22 -0.18 -14.57
CA LEU A 176 4.11 -1.08 -14.21
C LEU A 176 4.65 -2.38 -13.63
N ILE A 177 4.05 -2.90 -12.59
CA ILE A 177 4.49 -4.08 -11.85
C ILE A 177 3.51 -5.23 -12.07
N THR A 178 4.04 -6.37 -12.57
CA THR A 178 3.27 -7.60 -12.76
C THR A 178 3.92 -8.75 -11.98
N PRO A 179 3.17 -9.59 -11.26
CA PRO A 179 3.73 -10.79 -10.62
C PRO A 179 4.34 -11.74 -11.65
N ALA A 180 5.34 -12.50 -11.23
CA ALA A 180 6.06 -13.43 -12.09
C ALA A 180 5.13 -14.40 -12.85
N GLY A 181 5.33 -14.49 -14.16
CA GLY A 181 4.62 -15.47 -15.01
C GLY A 181 3.13 -15.17 -15.23
N LEU A 182 2.64 -14.02 -14.78
CA LEU A 182 1.26 -13.60 -15.03
C LEU A 182 1.18 -12.62 -16.21
N PRO A 183 0.00 -12.53 -16.87
CA PRO A 183 -0.22 -11.60 -17.96
C PRO A 183 -0.40 -10.16 -17.42
N GLU A 184 -0.27 -9.18 -18.31
CA GLU A 184 -0.36 -7.74 -17.98
C GLU A 184 -1.67 -7.35 -17.27
N GLU A 185 -2.78 -8.03 -17.53
CA GLU A 185 -4.05 -7.78 -16.85
C GLU A 185 -3.98 -8.02 -15.33
N ARG A 186 -2.93 -8.69 -14.87
CA ARG A 186 -2.65 -8.94 -13.45
C ARG A 186 -1.66 -7.93 -12.85
N MET A 187 -1.37 -6.83 -13.54
CA MET A 187 -0.65 -5.71 -12.94
C MET A 187 -1.33 -5.26 -11.65
N HIS A 188 -0.52 -4.96 -10.64
CA HIS A 188 -1.04 -4.59 -9.32
C HIS A 188 -0.41 -3.34 -8.74
N GLY A 189 0.57 -2.77 -9.40
CA GLY A 189 1.29 -1.63 -8.86
C GLY A 189 2.16 -0.93 -9.87
N GLY A 190 2.76 0.15 -9.42
CA GLY A 190 3.70 0.93 -10.18
C GLY A 190 4.87 1.42 -9.34
N LEU A 191 5.91 1.83 -10.02
CA LEU A 191 7.11 2.42 -9.46
C LEU A 191 7.39 3.71 -10.21
N MET A 192 7.52 4.80 -9.47
CA MET A 192 7.81 6.12 -9.99
C MET A 192 9.14 6.63 -9.44
N GLU A 193 10.05 7.01 -10.35
CA GLU A 193 11.24 7.74 -9.94
C GLU A 193 10.89 9.20 -9.70
N VAL A 194 11.19 9.67 -8.50
CA VAL A 194 10.94 11.05 -8.08
C VAL A 194 12.22 11.66 -7.51
N ARG A 195 12.29 12.98 -7.49
CA ARG A 195 13.45 13.65 -6.88
C ARG A 195 13.44 13.43 -5.36
N GLU A 196 14.60 13.35 -4.74
CA GLU A 196 14.73 13.16 -3.29
C GLU A 196 13.91 14.17 -2.47
N GLN A 197 13.83 15.42 -2.94
CA GLN A 197 13.00 16.45 -2.29
C GLN A 197 11.50 16.15 -2.31
N ASP A 198 11.03 15.38 -3.27
CA ASP A 198 9.62 14.99 -3.42
C ASP A 198 9.28 13.82 -2.47
N LEU A 199 10.29 13.18 -1.86
CA LEU A 199 10.16 12.17 -0.80
C LEU A 199 10.09 12.77 0.62
N ALA A 200 9.88 14.09 0.75
CA ALA A 200 9.89 14.79 2.04
C ALA A 200 8.85 14.23 3.04
N VAL A 201 7.72 13.71 2.57
CA VAL A 201 6.69 13.07 3.41
C VAL A 201 7.24 11.86 4.18
N ALA A 202 8.22 11.18 3.60
CA ALA A 202 8.89 10.02 4.18
C ALA A 202 10.34 10.31 4.63
N ASN A 203 10.65 11.59 4.94
CA ASN A 203 11.99 12.03 5.35
C ASN A 203 13.09 11.70 4.32
N GLY A 204 12.78 11.84 3.04
CA GLY A 204 13.69 11.57 1.93
C GLY A 204 13.90 10.08 1.61
N ARG A 205 13.12 9.19 2.19
CA ARG A 205 13.19 7.75 1.93
C ARG A 205 12.14 7.33 0.91
N PRO A 206 12.41 6.29 0.10
CA PRO A 206 11.37 5.63 -0.68
C PRO A 206 10.21 5.18 0.21
N TYR A 207 9.01 5.17 -0.36
CA TYR A 207 7.85 4.68 0.36
C TYR A 207 6.80 4.10 -0.58
N TRP A 208 6.11 3.08 -0.09
CA TRP A 208 4.92 2.54 -0.71
C TRP A 208 3.69 3.25 -0.18
N HIS A 209 2.72 3.51 -1.05
CA HIS A 209 1.40 3.92 -0.63
C HIS A 209 0.30 3.16 -1.39
N PRO A 210 -0.87 2.96 -0.74
CA PRO A 210 -2.01 2.34 -1.39
C PRO A 210 -2.75 3.35 -2.26
N VAL A 211 -3.30 2.85 -3.38
CA VAL A 211 -4.28 3.55 -4.19
C VAL A 211 -5.64 2.89 -3.94
N PHE A 212 -6.58 3.63 -3.39
CA PHE A 212 -7.94 3.16 -3.16
C PHE A 212 -8.86 3.61 -4.30
N ALA A 213 -9.57 2.66 -4.91
CA ALA A 213 -10.63 3.01 -5.84
C ALA A 213 -11.76 3.74 -5.10
N VAL A 214 -12.33 4.76 -5.73
CA VAL A 214 -13.50 5.49 -5.25
C VAL A 214 -14.47 5.73 -6.40
N ALA A 215 -15.76 5.84 -6.08
CA ALA A 215 -16.78 6.12 -7.09
C ALA A 215 -16.68 7.56 -7.64
N ASP A 216 -16.23 8.51 -6.81
CA ASP A 216 -16.09 9.92 -7.13
C ASP A 216 -14.90 10.51 -6.37
N CYS A 217 -13.85 10.85 -7.10
CA CYS A 217 -12.60 11.41 -6.56
C CYS A 217 -12.83 12.77 -5.88
N ASP A 218 -13.62 13.66 -6.48
CA ASP A 218 -13.87 14.98 -5.89
C ASP A 218 -14.66 14.88 -4.58
N ALA A 219 -15.64 13.99 -4.52
CA ALA A 219 -16.38 13.70 -3.29
C ALA A 219 -15.48 13.10 -2.20
N ALA A 220 -14.58 12.18 -2.57
CA ALA A 220 -13.59 11.60 -1.65
C ALA A 220 -12.62 12.67 -1.13
N VAL A 221 -12.12 13.55 -1.99
CA VAL A 221 -11.26 14.69 -1.61
C VAL A 221 -11.99 15.66 -0.67
N ALA A 222 -13.27 15.95 -0.92
CA ALA A 222 -14.08 16.75 -0.02
C ALA A 222 -14.25 16.09 1.36
N ALA A 223 -14.44 14.77 1.41
CA ALA A 223 -14.51 14.02 2.66
C ALA A 223 -13.16 14.02 3.40
N VAL A 224 -12.04 13.85 2.69
CA VAL A 224 -10.68 13.94 3.27
C VAL A 224 -10.48 15.28 3.95
N THR A 225 -10.70 16.39 3.22
CA THR A 225 -10.47 17.75 3.75
C THR A 225 -11.47 18.13 4.84
N GLY A 226 -12.72 17.70 4.71
CA GLY A 226 -13.78 17.92 5.71
C GLY A 226 -13.53 17.20 7.03
N ASN A 227 -12.70 16.15 7.05
CA ASN A 227 -12.37 15.38 8.25
C ASN A 227 -10.90 15.56 8.72
N GLY A 228 -10.28 16.68 8.34
CA GLY A 228 -8.97 17.08 8.86
C GLY A 228 -7.76 16.50 8.12
N GLY A 229 -7.97 15.76 7.04
CA GLY A 229 -6.91 15.39 6.10
C GLY A 229 -6.56 16.54 5.16
N ARG A 230 -5.58 16.33 4.31
CA ARG A 230 -5.15 17.31 3.30
C ARG A 230 -4.86 16.64 1.95
N VAL A 231 -4.91 17.43 0.89
CA VAL A 231 -4.49 17.02 -0.45
C VAL A 231 -3.06 17.49 -0.69
N GLN A 232 -2.22 16.60 -1.17
CA GLN A 232 -0.84 16.90 -1.60
C GLN A 232 -0.79 17.21 -3.10
N MET A 233 -1.55 16.46 -3.92
CA MET A 233 -1.59 16.60 -5.37
C MET A 233 -3.00 16.30 -5.89
N GLY A 234 -3.41 17.01 -6.91
CA GLY A 234 -4.73 16.84 -7.53
C GLY A 234 -5.85 17.58 -6.79
N PRO A 235 -7.16 17.19 -6.97
CA PRO A 235 -7.58 16.14 -7.90
C PRO A 235 -7.33 16.53 -9.37
N GLU A 236 -6.80 15.59 -10.15
CA GLU A 236 -6.48 15.82 -11.56
C GLU A 236 -6.81 14.60 -12.42
N ASP A 237 -7.03 14.83 -13.70
CA ASP A 237 -7.30 13.77 -14.67
C ASP A 237 -5.96 13.28 -15.25
N ALA A 238 -5.69 11.98 -15.09
CA ALA A 238 -4.57 11.28 -15.71
C ALA A 238 -5.08 10.46 -16.90
N GLU A 239 -4.57 10.76 -18.10
CA GLU A 239 -5.01 10.12 -19.34
C GLU A 239 -4.84 8.58 -19.26
N GLY A 240 -5.90 7.85 -19.57
CA GLY A 240 -5.90 6.38 -19.51
C GLY A 240 -5.98 5.77 -18.10
N VAL A 241 -5.83 6.56 -17.05
CA VAL A 241 -5.86 6.11 -15.66
C VAL A 241 -7.18 6.47 -14.98
N GLY A 242 -7.56 7.74 -15.04
CA GLY A 242 -8.76 8.26 -14.39
C GLY A 242 -8.50 9.56 -13.65
N ARG A 243 -9.37 9.89 -12.69
CA ARG A 243 -9.25 11.08 -11.85
C ARG A 243 -8.73 10.70 -10.48
N LEU A 244 -7.61 11.28 -10.06
CA LEU A 244 -6.91 10.90 -8.84
C LEU A 244 -6.47 12.10 -8.00
N ALA A 245 -6.24 11.84 -6.72
CA ALA A 245 -5.61 12.77 -5.80
C ALA A 245 -4.73 12.02 -4.80
N VAL A 246 -3.55 12.57 -4.51
CA VAL A 246 -2.70 12.12 -3.40
C VAL A 246 -3.13 12.86 -2.14
N CYS A 247 -3.52 12.11 -1.14
CA CYS A 247 -4.10 12.59 0.10
C CYS A 247 -3.24 12.17 1.30
N VAL A 248 -3.45 12.86 2.40
CA VAL A 248 -2.81 12.57 3.68
C VAL A 248 -3.85 12.64 4.79
N ASP A 249 -3.87 11.63 5.63
CA ASP A 249 -4.76 11.60 6.81
C ASP A 249 -4.31 12.59 7.91
N PRO A 250 -5.11 12.82 8.97
CA PRO A 250 -4.73 13.71 10.06
C PRO A 250 -3.48 13.29 10.82
N SER A 251 -3.07 12.03 10.75
CA SER A 251 -1.87 11.48 11.39
C SER A 251 -0.66 11.43 10.45
N ASN A 252 -0.77 12.00 9.23
CA ASN A 252 0.24 12.06 8.19
C ASN A 252 0.51 10.75 7.43
N ALA A 253 -0.40 9.80 7.42
CA ALA A 253 -0.35 8.68 6.49
C ALA A 253 -0.85 9.12 5.10
N ASP A 254 -0.04 8.84 4.08
CA ASP A 254 -0.34 9.16 2.69
C ASP A 254 -1.05 7.99 1.98
N PHE A 255 -1.96 8.33 1.08
CA PHE A 255 -2.70 7.40 0.25
C PHE A 255 -3.24 8.12 -0.99
N VAL A 256 -3.59 7.36 -2.01
CA VAL A 256 -4.21 7.90 -3.22
C VAL A 256 -5.68 7.49 -3.28
N VAL A 257 -6.53 8.39 -3.74
CA VAL A 257 -7.90 8.07 -4.16
C VAL A 257 -7.98 8.18 -5.69
N LEU A 258 -8.60 7.19 -6.32
CA LEU A 258 -8.69 7.08 -7.78
C LEU A 258 -10.12 6.71 -8.19
N THR A 259 -10.73 7.54 -9.05
CA THR A 259 -11.87 7.11 -9.86
C THR A 259 -11.32 6.61 -11.19
N PRO A 260 -11.34 5.30 -11.48
CA PRO A 260 -10.78 4.76 -12.71
C PRO A 260 -11.47 5.34 -13.97
N ALA A 261 -10.71 5.50 -15.06
CA ALA A 261 -11.27 5.84 -16.35
C ALA A 261 -12.33 4.81 -16.75
N GLN A 262 -13.44 5.29 -17.30
CA GLN A 262 -14.42 4.38 -17.90
C GLN A 262 -13.86 3.87 -19.23
N GLY A 263 -13.68 2.55 -19.32
CA GLY A 263 -13.21 1.85 -20.52
C GLY A 263 -14.23 1.88 -21.66
#